data_6d7ce0dd3966f9851887c141af25ef2b
#
_entry.id   6d7ce0dd3966f9851887c141af25ef2b
#
_cell.length_a   1.000
_cell.length_b   1.000
_cell.length_c   1.000
_cell.angle_alpha   90.00
_cell.angle_beta   90.00
_cell.angle_gamma   90.00
#
_symmetry.space_group_name_H-M   'P 1'
#
loop_
_entity.id
_entity.type
_entity.pdbx_description
1 polymer ?
#
loop_
_entity_poly.entity_id
_entity_poly.type
_entity_poly.pdbx_seq_one_letter_code
_entity_poly.pdbx_strand_id
1 'polypeptide(L)'
;MRVVVSLRARSDILSIHSYLAERSLVAADRMLVRFSQRFDELREFPFLGPDRSELRTSLRGLLMDGYIAFYTVAADRIVIVRVVDSRMDIEQEMLK
;
A
#
# COMPACT_ATOMS: atom_id res chain seq x y z
N MET A 1 4.66 -9.49 -12.73
CA MET A 1 3.20 -9.60 -12.43
C MET A 1 2.62 -8.19 -12.35
N ARG A 2 1.41 -7.99 -12.84
CA ARG A 2 0.75 -6.67 -12.86
C ARG A 2 0.32 -6.25 -11.45
N VAL A 3 0.50 -4.97 -11.10
CA VAL A 3 0.00 -4.40 -9.85
C VAL A 3 -1.21 -3.51 -10.16
N VAL A 4 -2.31 -3.79 -9.48
CA VAL A 4 -3.56 -3.02 -9.59
C VAL A 4 -3.81 -2.34 -8.25
N VAL A 5 -4.03 -1.04 -8.26
CA VAL A 5 -4.38 -0.28 -7.05
C VAL A 5 -5.89 -0.17 -7.00
N SER A 6 -6.52 -0.72 -5.95
CA SER A 6 -7.97 -0.65 -5.77
C SER A 6 -8.43 0.80 -5.63
N LEU A 7 -9.71 1.05 -5.84
CA LEU A 7 -10.28 2.39 -5.64
C LEU A 7 -10.07 2.88 -4.21
N ARG A 8 -10.20 1.98 -3.23
CA ARG A 8 -9.99 2.33 -1.83
C ARG A 8 -8.54 2.70 -1.55
N ALA A 9 -7.58 1.91 -2.04
CA ALA A 9 -6.16 2.20 -1.88
C ALA A 9 -5.77 3.48 -2.61
N ARG A 10 -6.35 3.74 -3.77
CA ARG A 10 -6.13 4.97 -4.51
C ARG A 10 -6.60 6.18 -3.69
N SER A 11 -7.77 6.08 -3.08
CA SER A 11 -8.30 7.11 -2.18
C SER A 11 -7.36 7.34 -0.99
N ASP A 12 -6.84 6.26 -0.41
CA ASP A 12 -5.85 6.36 0.68
C ASP A 12 -4.62 7.17 0.24
N ILE A 13 -4.07 6.84 -0.93
CA ILE A 13 -2.86 7.51 -1.45
C ILE A 13 -3.12 9.00 -1.70
N LEU A 14 -4.29 9.33 -2.27
CA LEU A 14 -4.66 10.72 -2.51
C LEU A 14 -4.79 11.50 -1.20
N SER A 15 -5.37 10.89 -0.17
CA SER A 15 -5.50 11.52 1.15
C SER A 15 -4.14 11.76 1.78
N ILE A 16 -3.23 10.79 1.69
CA ILE A 16 -1.86 10.94 2.19
C ILE A 16 -1.14 12.06 1.45
N HIS A 17 -1.26 12.09 0.12
CA HIS A 17 -0.64 13.13 -0.70
C HIS A 17 -1.15 14.52 -0.30
N SER A 18 -2.47 14.69 -0.16
CA SER A 18 -3.07 15.97 0.23
C SER A 18 -2.58 16.42 1.60
N TYR A 19 -2.50 15.50 2.55
CA TYR A 19 -2.01 15.80 3.90
C TYR A 19 -0.56 16.30 3.87
N LEU A 20 0.31 15.60 3.13
CA LEU A 20 1.71 15.97 3.01
C LEU A 20 1.89 17.28 2.23
N ALA A 21 1.10 17.49 1.18
CA ALA A 21 1.19 18.67 0.32
C ALA A 21 0.87 19.96 1.05
N GLU A 22 0.03 19.92 2.09
CA GLU A 22 -0.25 21.08 2.93
C GLU A 22 1.01 21.60 3.64
N ARG A 23 1.98 20.74 3.87
CA ARG A 23 3.25 21.07 4.51
C ARG A 23 4.38 21.23 3.52
N SER A 24 4.46 20.35 2.53
CA SER A 24 5.51 20.34 1.52
C SER A 24 5.07 19.55 0.31
N LEU A 25 4.83 20.24 -0.80
CA LEU A 25 4.50 19.58 -2.08
C LEU A 25 5.63 18.66 -2.53
N VAL A 26 6.88 19.06 -2.30
CA VAL A 26 8.05 18.23 -2.63
C VAL A 26 8.00 16.90 -1.88
N ALA A 27 7.68 16.94 -0.59
CA ALA A 27 7.57 15.71 0.22
C ALA A 27 6.40 14.83 -0.26
N ALA A 28 5.27 15.44 -0.62
CA ALA A 28 4.13 14.70 -1.16
C ALA A 28 4.48 13.98 -2.46
N ASP A 29 5.12 14.67 -3.38
CA ASP A 29 5.52 14.08 -4.66
C ASP A 29 6.60 13.01 -4.50
N ARG A 30 7.52 13.21 -3.57
CA ARG A 30 8.55 12.21 -3.23
C ARG A 30 7.92 10.93 -2.72
N MET A 31 6.88 11.04 -1.90
CA MET A 31 6.14 9.88 -1.40
C MET A 31 5.56 9.07 -2.55
N LEU A 32 4.96 9.71 -3.56
CA LEU A 32 4.40 9.00 -4.73
C LEU A 32 5.49 8.25 -5.50
N VAL A 33 6.66 8.84 -5.66
CA VAL A 33 7.80 8.19 -6.32
C VAL A 33 8.23 6.95 -5.53
N ARG A 34 8.33 7.06 -4.20
CA ARG A 34 8.71 5.94 -3.34
C ARG A 34 7.70 4.81 -3.40
N PHE A 35 6.40 5.12 -3.38
CA PHE A 35 5.35 4.11 -3.51
C PHE A 35 5.44 3.40 -4.87
N SER A 36 5.66 4.16 -5.94
CA SER A 36 5.83 3.59 -7.28
C SER A 36 7.00 2.61 -7.34
N GLN A 37 8.14 2.98 -6.74
CA GLN A 37 9.32 2.11 -6.67
C GLN A 37 9.04 0.80 -5.92
N ARG A 38 8.32 0.88 -4.79
CA ARG A 38 7.98 -0.31 -4.02
C ARG A 38 7.00 -1.20 -4.78
N PHE A 39 6.04 -0.62 -5.49
CA PHE A 39 5.13 -1.40 -6.33
C PHE A 39 5.88 -2.08 -7.49
N ASP A 40 6.90 -1.43 -8.05
CA ASP A 40 7.75 -2.06 -9.06
C ASP A 40 8.49 -3.28 -8.50
N GLU A 41 8.97 -3.20 -7.26
CA GLU A 41 9.59 -4.35 -6.59
C GLU A 41 8.58 -5.50 -6.41
N LEU A 42 7.32 -5.19 -6.09
CA LEU A 42 6.27 -6.22 -5.99
C LEU A 42 6.03 -6.94 -7.32
N ARG A 43 6.15 -6.24 -8.46
CA ARG A 43 5.99 -6.88 -9.76
C ARG A 43 6.99 -8.01 -9.97
N GLU A 44 8.22 -7.85 -9.47
CA GLU A 44 9.25 -8.87 -9.55
C GLU A 44 9.15 -9.90 -8.43
N PHE A 45 8.80 -9.45 -7.23
CA PHE A 45 8.77 -10.27 -6.02
C PHE A 45 7.42 -10.15 -5.33
N PRO A 46 6.38 -10.86 -5.82
CA PRO A 46 5.02 -10.72 -5.29
C PRO A 46 4.87 -11.02 -3.80
N PHE A 47 5.75 -11.85 -3.24
CA PHE A 47 5.69 -12.23 -1.83
C PHE A 47 6.67 -11.46 -0.96
N LEU A 48 7.14 -10.30 -1.43
CA LEU A 48 8.09 -9.44 -0.73
C LEU A 48 7.55 -8.96 0.61
N GLY A 49 6.28 -8.60 0.69
CA GLY A 49 5.67 -8.15 1.94
C GLY A 49 5.37 -9.31 2.87
N PRO A 50 5.64 -9.18 4.18
CA PRO A 50 5.32 -10.20 5.16
C PRO A 50 3.85 -10.61 5.16
N ASP A 51 3.61 -11.85 5.55
CA ASP A 51 2.27 -12.40 5.71
C ASP A 51 1.51 -11.66 6.82
N ARG A 52 0.28 -11.27 6.54
CA ARG A 52 -0.64 -10.61 7.48
C ARG A 52 -2.00 -11.31 7.48
N SER A 53 -1.99 -12.64 7.34
CA SER A 53 -3.22 -13.43 7.27
C SER A 53 -4.02 -13.42 8.56
N GLU A 54 -3.42 -12.99 9.68
CA GLU A 54 -4.17 -12.80 10.93
C GLU A 54 -5.21 -11.67 10.79
N LEU A 55 -5.01 -10.72 9.87
CA LEU A 55 -5.95 -9.62 9.62
C LEU A 55 -6.99 -9.99 8.58
N ARG A 56 -6.59 -10.71 7.55
CA ARG A 56 -7.46 -11.15 6.45
C ARG A 56 -6.75 -12.26 5.69
N THR A 57 -7.50 -13.27 5.27
CA THR A 57 -6.96 -14.42 4.52
C THR A 57 -6.13 -13.97 3.32
N SER A 58 -4.94 -14.53 3.19
CA SER A 58 -4.00 -14.29 2.08
C SER A 58 -3.50 -12.85 1.97
N LEU A 59 -3.67 -12.05 3.02
CA LEU A 59 -3.20 -10.67 3.03
C LEU A 59 -1.71 -10.60 3.32
N ARG A 60 -1.02 -9.68 2.65
CA ARG A 60 0.36 -9.31 2.91
C ARG A 60 0.46 -7.82 3.14
N GLY A 61 1.50 -7.38 3.83
CA GLY A 61 1.73 -5.96 4.09
C GLY A 61 3.15 -5.57 3.73
N LEU A 62 3.28 -4.61 2.81
CA LEU A 62 4.58 -4.07 2.38
C LEU A 62 4.83 -2.72 3.02
N LEU A 63 5.94 -2.61 3.77
CA LEU A 63 6.33 -1.34 4.37
C LEU A 63 6.88 -0.39 3.29
N MET A 64 6.36 0.85 3.27
CA MET A 64 6.74 1.89 2.31
C MET A 64 6.90 3.22 3.07
N ASP A 65 8.10 3.56 3.51
CA ASP A 65 8.41 4.86 4.14
C ASP A 65 7.41 5.28 5.25
N GLY A 66 7.14 4.40 6.19
CA GLY A 66 6.23 4.69 7.30
C GLY A 66 4.76 4.42 6.99
N TYR A 67 4.45 3.90 5.82
CA TYR A 67 3.11 3.43 5.44
C TYR A 67 3.17 1.94 5.14
N ILE A 68 2.03 1.27 5.22
CA ILE A 68 1.91 -0.14 4.85
C ILE A 68 0.92 -0.24 3.69
N ALA A 69 1.35 -0.88 2.59
CA ALA A 69 0.46 -1.27 1.51
C ALA A 69 0.00 -2.71 1.78
N PHE A 70 -1.26 -2.87 2.12
CA PHE A 70 -1.85 -4.21 2.24
C PHE A 70 -2.27 -4.68 0.86
N TYR A 71 -1.90 -5.92 0.53
CA TYR A 71 -2.16 -6.45 -0.81
C TYR A 71 -2.42 -7.95 -0.78
N THR A 72 -3.05 -8.43 -1.86
CA THR A 72 -3.24 -9.86 -2.11
C THR A 72 -2.61 -10.22 -3.46
N VAL A 73 -2.19 -11.47 -3.59
CA VAL A 73 -1.61 -11.99 -4.84
C VAL A 73 -2.62 -12.94 -5.47
N ALA A 74 -3.10 -12.59 -6.66
CA ALA A 74 -3.93 -13.46 -7.48
C ALA A 74 -3.05 -14.15 -8.54
N ALA A 75 -3.66 -15.03 -9.36
CA ALA A 75 -2.91 -15.82 -10.35
C ALA A 75 -2.20 -14.92 -11.38
N ASP A 76 -2.79 -13.79 -11.75
CA ASP A 76 -2.32 -12.92 -12.82
C ASP A 76 -1.97 -11.50 -12.38
N ARG A 77 -2.20 -11.16 -11.12
CA ARG A 77 -2.03 -9.79 -10.64
C ARG A 77 -1.89 -9.71 -9.13
N ILE A 78 -1.36 -8.57 -8.70
CA ILE A 78 -1.33 -8.15 -7.29
C ILE A 78 -2.35 -7.04 -7.14
N VAL A 79 -3.18 -7.10 -6.10
CA VAL A 79 -4.17 -6.05 -5.81
C VAL A 79 -3.78 -5.35 -4.51
N ILE A 80 -3.48 -4.05 -4.59
CA ILE A 80 -3.27 -3.22 -3.41
C ILE A 80 -4.65 -2.85 -2.87
N VAL A 81 -4.98 -3.33 -1.67
CA VAL A 81 -6.32 -3.16 -1.09
C VAL A 81 -6.44 -1.95 -0.18
N ARG A 82 -5.39 -1.60 0.56
CA ARG A 82 -5.34 -0.41 1.42
C ARG A 82 -3.91 0.10 1.55
N VAL A 83 -3.77 1.41 1.79
CA VAL A 83 -2.51 2.01 2.21
C VAL A 83 -2.79 2.84 3.45
N VAL A 84 -2.09 2.52 4.56
CA VAL A 84 -2.34 3.15 5.85
C VAL A 84 -1.01 3.52 6.52
N ASP A 85 -1.07 4.47 7.45
CA ASP A 85 0.10 4.83 8.28
C ASP A 85 0.48 3.62 9.13
N SER A 86 1.78 3.27 9.15
CA SER A 86 2.28 2.10 9.87
C SER A 86 2.13 2.19 11.39
N ARG A 87 1.87 3.40 11.92
CA ARG A 87 1.67 3.63 13.35
C ARG A 87 0.22 3.45 13.79
N MET A 88 -0.71 3.32 12.82
CA MET A 88 -2.12 3.06 13.13
C MET A 88 -2.31 1.66 13.70
N ASP A 89 -3.26 1.52 14.62
CA ASP A 89 -3.76 0.19 15.00
C ASP A 89 -4.59 -0.35 13.84
N ILE A 90 -4.12 -1.46 13.27
CA ILE A 90 -4.76 -2.06 12.10
C ILE A 90 -5.82 -3.06 12.58
N GLU A 91 -7.06 -2.78 12.22
CA GLU A 91 -8.19 -3.64 12.53
C GLU A 91 -8.70 -4.32 11.25
N GLN A 92 -9.24 -5.53 11.39
CA GLN A 92 -9.77 -6.30 10.26
C GLN A 92 -10.82 -5.51 9.47
N GLU A 93 -11.63 -4.71 10.14
CA GLU A 93 -12.68 -3.92 9.49
C GLU A 93 -12.13 -2.89 8.50
N MET A 94 -10.92 -2.39 8.73
CA MET A 94 -10.27 -1.43 7.83
C MET A 94 -9.90 -2.05 6.49
N LEU A 95 -9.87 -3.37 6.40
CA LEU A 95 -9.36 -4.12 5.25
C LEU A 95 -10.47 -4.79 4.43
N LYS A 96 -11.71 -4.58 4.82
CA LYS A 96 -12.85 -5.12 4.09
C LYS A 96 -13.14 -4.35 2.82
#